data_221d0aff986695205422a7bbbb232085
#
_entry.id   221d0aff986695205422a7bbbb232085
#
_cell.length_a   1.000
_cell.length_b   1.000
_cell.length_c   1.000
_cell.angle_alpha   90.00
_cell.angle_beta   90.00
_cell.angle_gamma   90.00
#
_symmetry.space_group_name_H-M   'P 1'
#
loop_
_entity.id
_entity.type
_entity.pdbx_description
1 polymer ?
#
loop_
_entity_poly.entity_id
_entity_poly.type
_entity_poly.pdbx_seq_one_letter_code
_entity_poly.pdbx_strand_id
1 'polypeptide(L)'
;MKNYFKLAAAILWLFSLAECKQVYDPHIEAKTTGLLVVEGFINTGQGPTSVRLSRSSGLQDTALNPEFSAQVTVEGDDGSNFPLDPSGNGVYSNAQLVLNNAVKYRLHIKTLDGKEYASDYTPVKLTPPIDSITWQRENDGLRIYSNARDPQDSSRYYQWKYEETWEIHSAFFTSIKYVRDTIRTNDVIDLVYRRPDLNADTTLYKCWNTLNSSSIILGSTEKLTSDVVYLPVQYIEPHSEKLSVLYSINLRQYAISHGNYLFLQKMKKNTEQLGTIFDPQPSEISGNIHCLTDLNETVIGFIEATQEQVRRVFIYNSQFPDWGYEPGCVEVIRDNNLDSIKKYASDLYPTLPESLDPFGGIKRFFATNDRNCMDCTLRGGNQRPPFWP
;
A
#
# COMPACT_ATOMS: atom_id res chain seq x y z
N MET A 1 71.08 -6.45 0.33
CA MET A 1 70.37 -6.02 1.57
C MET A 1 69.45 -4.83 1.36
N LYS A 2 69.77 -3.80 0.56
CA LYS A 2 68.88 -2.61 0.34
C LYS A 2 67.52 -2.89 -0.30
N ASN A 3 67.37 -3.93 -1.13
CA ASN A 3 66.09 -4.23 -1.82
C ASN A 3 65.12 -5.02 -0.94
N TYR A 4 65.57 -5.81 -0.02
CA TYR A 4 64.69 -6.54 0.95
C TYR A 4 64.08 -5.59 1.98
N PHE A 5 64.78 -4.51 2.33
CA PHE A 5 64.26 -3.52 3.26
C PHE A 5 63.10 -2.69 2.66
N LYS A 6 63.17 -2.40 1.33
CA LYS A 6 62.10 -1.73 0.61
C LYS A 6 60.88 -2.63 0.44
N LEU A 7 61.07 -3.92 0.21
CA LEU A 7 59.99 -4.89 0.08
C LEU A 7 59.28 -5.11 1.42
N ALA A 8 60.01 -5.23 2.53
CA ALA A 8 59.45 -5.33 3.87
C ALA A 8 58.69 -4.09 4.31
N ALA A 9 59.20 -2.88 3.98
CA ALA A 9 58.47 -1.62 4.25
C ALA A 9 57.19 -1.48 3.43
N ALA A 10 57.13 -1.94 2.16
CA ALA A 10 55.95 -1.92 1.33
C ALA A 10 54.89 -2.93 1.83
N ILE A 11 55.31 -4.08 2.32
CA ILE A 11 54.37 -5.07 2.92
C ILE A 11 53.79 -4.56 4.24
N LEU A 12 54.61 -3.89 5.07
CA LEU A 12 54.12 -3.28 6.32
C LEU A 12 53.13 -2.15 6.06
N TRP A 13 53.29 -1.42 4.98
CA TRP A 13 52.38 -0.32 4.58
C TRP A 13 51.03 -0.85 4.01
N LEU A 14 51.04 -2.03 3.39
CA LEU A 14 49.82 -2.69 2.93
C LEU A 14 48.96 -3.24 4.06
N PHE A 15 49.56 -3.61 5.20
CA PHE A 15 48.81 -4.07 6.37
C PHE A 15 48.15 -2.95 7.19
N SER A 16 48.60 -1.70 7.03
CA SER A 16 47.97 -0.54 7.71
C SER A 16 46.68 -0.05 7.06
N LEU A 17 46.25 -0.63 5.91
CA LEU A 17 44.99 -0.29 5.22
C LEU A 17 43.85 -1.27 5.55
N ALA A 18 44.07 -2.25 6.43
CA ALA A 18 43.00 -3.09 6.94
C ALA A 18 42.28 -2.36 8.10
N GLU A 19 41.60 -1.26 7.81
CA GLU A 19 40.61 -0.70 8.72
C GLU A 19 39.46 -1.70 8.86
N CYS A 20 39.38 -2.32 10.03
CA CYS A 20 38.17 -3.01 10.46
C CYS A 20 37.01 -1.98 10.42
N LYS A 21 36.15 -2.04 9.43
CA LYS A 21 34.82 -1.45 9.52
C LYS A 21 34.08 -2.12 10.67
N GLN A 22 34.21 -1.59 11.86
CA GLN A 22 33.24 -1.88 12.90
C GLN A 22 31.90 -1.31 12.44
N VAL A 23 30.89 -2.13 12.36
CA VAL A 23 29.51 -1.68 12.24
C VAL A 23 29.28 -0.85 13.49
N TYR A 24 29.15 0.46 13.31
CA TYR A 24 28.76 1.37 14.38
C TYR A 24 27.30 1.04 14.70
N ASP A 25 27.11 0.29 15.77
CA ASP A 25 25.79 0.05 16.37
C ASP A 25 25.64 1.07 17.52
N PRO A 26 24.99 2.21 17.26
CA PRO A 26 24.67 3.13 18.33
C PRO A 26 23.65 2.43 19.22
N HIS A 27 24.04 2.07 20.45
CA HIS A 27 23.08 1.75 21.51
C HIS A 27 22.27 3.02 21.80
N ILE A 28 21.31 3.32 20.91
CA ILE A 28 20.26 4.30 21.17
C ILE A 28 19.35 3.62 22.17
N GLU A 29 19.47 3.99 23.44
CA GLU A 29 18.42 3.68 24.41
C GLU A 29 17.14 4.34 23.88
N ALA A 30 16.33 3.56 23.17
CA ALA A 30 15.04 4.00 22.68
C ALA A 30 14.11 4.18 23.90
N LYS A 31 14.21 5.32 24.53
CA LYS A 31 13.29 5.77 25.60
C LYS A 31 11.82 5.89 25.15
N THR A 32 11.51 5.50 23.92
CA THR A 32 10.25 5.80 23.21
C THR A 32 9.54 4.59 22.60
N THR A 33 9.83 3.37 23.09
CA THR A 33 9.04 2.18 22.73
C THR A 33 7.79 2.09 23.58
N GLY A 34 6.67 1.66 22.97
CA GLY A 34 5.39 1.48 23.68
C GLY A 34 4.51 2.74 23.75
N LEU A 35 4.87 3.84 23.08
CA LEU A 35 4.01 5.03 22.97
C LEU A 35 2.71 4.67 22.24
N LEU A 36 1.59 5.21 22.72
CA LEU A 36 0.33 5.07 22.00
C LEU A 36 0.40 5.84 20.69
N VAL A 37 0.06 5.14 19.61
CA VAL A 37 -0.08 5.71 18.25
C VAL A 37 -1.55 5.62 17.88
N VAL A 38 -2.14 6.75 17.48
CA VAL A 38 -3.55 6.87 17.11
C VAL A 38 -3.65 7.39 15.69
N GLU A 39 -4.24 6.58 14.81
CA GLU A 39 -4.40 6.90 13.39
C GLU A 39 -5.88 6.89 13.01
N GLY A 40 -6.35 7.90 12.32
CA GLY A 40 -7.73 7.99 11.85
C GLY A 40 -8.28 9.41 11.91
N PHE A 41 -9.59 9.50 11.80
CA PHE A 41 -10.35 10.76 11.91
C PHE A 41 -11.79 10.44 12.30
N ILE A 42 -12.52 11.42 12.79
CA ILE A 42 -13.95 11.34 13.09
C ILE A 42 -14.68 11.75 11.80
N ASN A 43 -15.33 10.78 11.13
CA ASN A 43 -16.07 11.07 9.91
C ASN A 43 -17.43 11.67 10.23
N THR A 44 -17.67 12.90 9.82
CA THR A 44 -18.94 13.61 10.01
C THR A 44 -19.85 13.50 8.79
N GLY A 45 -19.37 12.85 7.71
CA GLY A 45 -20.13 12.59 6.50
C GLY A 45 -20.74 11.20 6.45
N GLN A 46 -21.03 10.73 5.25
CA GLN A 46 -21.47 9.35 5.03
C GLN A 46 -20.29 8.37 5.14
N GLY A 47 -20.55 7.19 5.68
CA GLY A 47 -19.56 6.12 5.82
C GLY A 47 -18.98 6.00 7.22
N PRO A 48 -18.05 5.06 7.41
CA PRO A 48 -17.57 4.70 8.74
C PRO A 48 -16.63 5.76 9.33
N THR A 49 -16.69 5.91 10.65
CA THR A 49 -15.58 6.43 11.45
C THR A 49 -14.70 5.23 11.83
N SER A 50 -13.41 5.29 11.56
CA SER A 50 -12.46 4.22 11.87
C SER A 50 -11.18 4.81 12.43
N VAL A 51 -10.77 4.32 13.61
CA VAL A 51 -9.55 4.72 14.30
C VAL A 51 -8.72 3.47 14.59
N ARG A 52 -7.43 3.51 14.31
CA ARG A 52 -6.48 2.46 14.66
C ARG A 52 -5.65 2.89 15.85
N LEU A 53 -5.53 2.00 16.81
CA LEU A 53 -4.65 2.14 17.96
C LEU A 53 -3.53 1.11 17.88
N SER A 54 -2.29 1.56 18.04
CA SER A 54 -1.12 0.70 18.12
C SER A 54 -0.10 1.25 19.10
N ARG A 55 0.93 0.44 19.43
CA ARG A 55 2.06 0.86 20.24
C ARG A 55 3.31 0.98 19.38
N SER A 56 4.09 2.04 19.56
CA SER A 56 5.36 2.20 18.88
C SER A 56 6.31 1.06 19.25
N SER A 57 7.04 0.55 18.27
CA SER A 57 8.03 -0.52 18.41
C SER A 57 9.43 -0.02 18.02
N GLY A 58 10.46 -0.82 18.30
CA GLY A 58 11.83 -0.48 17.93
C GLY A 58 12.03 -0.46 16.41
N LEU A 59 13.08 0.22 15.94
CA LEU A 59 13.40 0.36 14.50
C LEU A 59 13.59 -0.97 13.75
N GLN A 60 13.85 -2.06 14.46
CA GLN A 60 14.02 -3.39 13.88
C GLN A 60 12.76 -4.22 13.86
N ASP A 61 11.69 -3.77 14.54
CA ASP A 61 10.42 -4.46 14.59
C ASP A 61 9.56 -4.06 13.39
N THR A 62 9.33 -4.99 12.50
CA THR A 62 8.48 -4.77 11.31
C THR A 62 7.00 -5.07 11.54
N ALA A 63 6.66 -5.69 12.68
CA ALA A 63 5.29 -6.04 13.02
C ALA A 63 4.57 -4.85 13.68
N LEU A 64 3.33 -4.61 13.24
CA LEU A 64 2.42 -3.72 13.98
C LEU A 64 2.17 -4.32 15.37
N ASN A 65 2.18 -3.47 16.40
CA ASN A 65 1.81 -3.82 17.76
C ASN A 65 0.44 -3.20 18.10
N PRO A 66 -0.68 -3.86 17.76
CA PRO A 66 -2.01 -3.30 17.93
C PRO A 66 -2.40 -3.16 19.41
N GLU A 67 -3.06 -2.07 19.76
CA GLU A 67 -3.69 -1.91 21.09
C GLU A 67 -5.06 -2.58 21.06
N PHE A 68 -5.23 -3.64 21.85
CA PHE A 68 -6.48 -4.40 21.94
C PHE A 68 -7.27 -4.03 23.20
N SER A 69 -8.58 -4.26 23.13
CA SER A 69 -9.49 -4.15 24.30
C SER A 69 -9.58 -2.75 24.92
N ALA A 70 -9.24 -1.70 24.15
CA ALA A 70 -9.53 -0.35 24.58
C ALA A 70 -11.03 -0.02 24.42
N GLN A 71 -11.53 0.88 25.26
CA GLN A 71 -12.82 1.54 25.05
C GLN A 71 -12.54 2.83 24.28
N VAL A 72 -13.13 2.96 23.11
CA VAL A 72 -12.92 4.12 22.22
C VAL A 72 -14.26 4.79 21.96
N THR A 73 -14.31 6.09 22.15
CA THR A 73 -15.55 6.86 22.09
C THR A 73 -15.32 8.21 21.43
N VAL A 74 -16.24 8.62 20.58
CA VAL A 74 -16.33 10.00 20.08
C VAL A 74 -17.26 10.77 21.01
N GLU A 75 -16.76 11.86 21.59
CA GLU A 75 -17.48 12.73 22.52
C GLU A 75 -17.73 14.10 21.89
N GLY A 76 -18.96 14.59 21.99
CA GLY A 76 -19.31 15.95 21.65
C GLY A 76 -19.20 16.90 22.84
N ASP A 77 -18.89 18.18 22.61
CA ASP A 77 -18.87 19.23 23.65
C ASP A 77 -20.27 19.60 24.15
N ASP A 78 -21.32 19.06 23.51
CA ASP A 78 -22.70 19.10 23.94
C ASP A 78 -23.09 17.92 24.87
N GLY A 79 -22.14 17.04 25.23
CA GLY A 79 -22.35 15.86 26.03
C GLY A 79 -22.80 14.62 25.24
N SER A 80 -22.90 14.69 23.96
CA SER A 80 -23.16 13.51 23.12
C SER A 80 -21.99 12.54 23.12
N ASN A 81 -22.30 11.23 22.98
CA ASN A 81 -21.32 10.16 23.13
C ASN A 81 -21.61 9.02 22.16
N PHE A 82 -20.59 8.62 21.36
CA PHE A 82 -20.72 7.62 20.31
C PHE A 82 -19.59 6.59 20.42
N PRO A 83 -19.89 5.35 20.85
CA PRO A 83 -18.88 4.32 20.96
C PRO A 83 -18.39 3.85 19.58
N LEU A 84 -17.11 3.47 19.51
CA LEU A 84 -16.51 2.77 18.39
C LEU A 84 -16.25 1.32 18.80
N ASP A 85 -16.77 0.37 18.03
CA ASP A 85 -16.65 -1.05 18.31
C ASP A 85 -15.32 -1.63 17.75
N PRO A 86 -14.70 -2.58 18.46
CA PRO A 86 -13.48 -3.24 17.96
C PRO A 86 -13.76 -4.05 16.70
N SER A 87 -12.97 -3.80 15.65
CA SER A 87 -13.06 -4.46 14.34
C SER A 87 -11.86 -5.36 14.03
N GLY A 88 -10.99 -5.61 15.02
CA GLY A 88 -9.77 -6.41 14.89
C GLY A 88 -8.52 -5.60 14.57
N ASN A 89 -7.35 -6.16 14.84
CA ASN A 89 -6.03 -5.55 14.55
C ASN A 89 -5.86 -4.12 15.09
N GLY A 90 -6.41 -3.84 16.29
CA GLY A 90 -6.36 -2.51 16.92
C GLY A 90 -7.24 -1.46 16.24
N VAL A 91 -8.14 -1.86 15.34
CA VAL A 91 -9.10 -0.97 14.69
C VAL A 91 -10.39 -0.93 15.49
N TYR A 92 -10.88 0.29 15.71
CA TYR A 92 -12.17 0.59 16.36
C TYR A 92 -13.01 1.41 15.38
N SER A 93 -14.25 1.00 15.13
CA SER A 93 -15.05 1.63 14.11
C SER A 93 -16.54 1.67 14.47
N ASN A 94 -17.23 2.64 13.86
CA ASN A 94 -18.69 2.70 13.79
C ASN A 94 -19.09 2.92 12.34
N ALA A 95 -20.04 2.16 11.84
CA ALA A 95 -20.41 2.16 10.43
C ALA A 95 -20.96 3.51 9.95
N GLN A 96 -21.64 4.25 10.85
CA GLN A 96 -22.18 5.57 10.55
C GLN A 96 -22.44 6.32 11.84
N LEU A 97 -21.77 7.43 12.04
CA LEU A 97 -22.07 8.38 13.11
C LEU A 97 -23.05 9.44 12.59
N VAL A 98 -24.04 9.78 13.40
CA VAL A 98 -24.95 10.91 13.10
C VAL A 98 -24.50 12.10 13.95
N LEU A 99 -23.62 12.91 13.38
CA LEU A 99 -22.97 14.02 14.07
C LEU A 99 -23.57 15.37 13.63
N ASN A 100 -23.65 16.31 14.57
CA ASN A 100 -24.09 17.68 14.30
C ASN A 100 -22.87 18.55 13.96
N ASN A 101 -22.86 19.16 12.78
CA ASN A 101 -21.73 19.99 12.32
C ASN A 101 -21.50 21.26 13.15
N ALA A 102 -22.42 21.65 14.03
CA ALA A 102 -22.25 22.79 14.93
C ALA A 102 -21.57 22.42 16.28
N VAL A 103 -21.36 21.12 16.53
CA VAL A 103 -20.76 20.58 17.75
C VAL A 103 -19.28 20.30 17.48
N LYS A 104 -18.43 20.48 18.50
CA LYS A 104 -17.02 20.07 18.44
C LYS A 104 -16.90 18.65 19.00
N TYR A 105 -16.06 17.87 18.38
CA TYR A 105 -15.85 16.48 18.74
C TYR A 105 -14.41 16.19 19.14
N ARG A 106 -14.24 15.22 20.03
CA ARG A 106 -12.95 14.65 20.39
C ARG A 106 -13.01 13.12 20.43
N LEU A 107 -11.87 12.48 20.35
CA LEU A 107 -11.71 11.07 20.63
C LEU A 107 -11.31 10.88 22.09
N HIS A 108 -11.98 9.99 22.80
CA HIS A 108 -11.62 9.53 24.13
C HIS A 108 -11.28 8.03 24.08
N ILE A 109 -10.19 7.64 24.73
CA ILE A 109 -9.67 6.27 24.72
C ILE A 109 -9.36 5.88 26.15
N LYS A 110 -9.85 4.70 26.57
CA LYS A 110 -9.49 4.07 27.83
C LYS A 110 -8.91 2.70 27.52
N THR A 111 -7.64 2.50 27.83
CA THR A 111 -6.94 1.25 27.60
C THR A 111 -7.16 0.26 28.73
N LEU A 112 -6.85 -1.02 28.49
CA LEU A 112 -7.10 -2.11 29.45
C LEU A 112 -6.30 -1.93 30.74
N ASP A 113 -5.11 -1.31 30.69
CA ASP A 113 -4.27 -0.99 31.85
C ASP A 113 -4.80 0.22 32.68
N GLY A 114 -5.92 0.80 32.24
CA GLY A 114 -6.61 1.88 32.95
C GLY A 114 -6.12 3.29 32.62
N LYS A 115 -5.21 3.43 31.65
CA LYS A 115 -4.81 4.76 31.15
C LYS A 115 -5.93 5.36 30.30
N GLU A 116 -6.10 6.66 30.44
CA GLU A 116 -7.07 7.44 29.68
C GLU A 116 -6.39 8.49 28.82
N TYR A 117 -6.86 8.61 27.58
CA TYR A 117 -6.34 9.56 26.60
C TYR A 117 -7.50 10.29 25.94
N ALA A 118 -7.29 11.57 25.63
CA ALA A 118 -8.25 12.31 24.84
C ALA A 118 -7.55 13.23 23.84
N SER A 119 -8.17 13.41 22.67
CA SER A 119 -7.80 14.49 21.78
C SER A 119 -8.38 15.82 22.23
N ASP A 120 -7.87 16.93 21.68
CA ASP A 120 -8.56 18.20 21.79
C ASP A 120 -9.94 18.14 21.12
N TYR A 121 -10.89 18.97 21.61
CA TYR A 121 -12.14 19.19 20.89
C TYR A 121 -11.89 19.97 19.60
N THR A 122 -12.25 19.39 18.45
CA THR A 122 -12.07 20.01 17.15
C THR A 122 -13.42 20.34 16.50
N PRO A 123 -13.56 21.50 15.85
CA PRO A 123 -14.73 21.81 15.07
C PRO A 123 -14.80 20.91 13.83
N VAL A 124 -16.02 20.66 13.37
CA VAL A 124 -16.25 19.91 12.13
C VAL A 124 -15.68 20.68 10.94
N LYS A 125 -14.88 19.98 10.13
CA LYS A 125 -14.40 20.46 8.84
C LYS A 125 -15.28 19.91 7.71
N LEU A 126 -15.90 20.80 6.96
CA LEU A 126 -16.64 20.42 5.75
C LEU A 126 -15.66 20.35 4.59
N THR A 127 -15.55 19.17 4.00
CA THR A 127 -14.68 18.94 2.85
C THR A 127 -15.44 19.25 1.57
N PRO A 128 -14.94 20.12 0.68
CA PRO A 128 -15.57 20.34 -0.61
C PRO A 128 -15.53 19.04 -1.44
N PRO A 129 -16.56 18.81 -2.28
CA PRO A 129 -16.61 17.62 -3.13
C PRO A 129 -15.44 17.59 -4.13
N ILE A 130 -15.03 16.39 -4.53
CA ILE A 130 -14.09 16.20 -5.63
C ILE A 130 -14.86 16.47 -6.94
N ASP A 131 -14.57 17.58 -7.62
CA ASP A 131 -15.25 17.97 -8.86
C ASP A 131 -14.92 16.99 -9.99
N SER A 132 -13.64 16.65 -10.12
CA SER A 132 -13.16 15.66 -11.09
C SER A 132 -11.80 15.08 -10.69
N ILE A 133 -11.51 13.91 -11.25
CA ILE A 133 -10.16 13.34 -11.25
C ILE A 133 -9.71 13.35 -12.71
N THR A 134 -8.61 14.02 -12.98
CA THR A 134 -8.03 14.14 -14.31
C THR A 134 -6.65 13.53 -14.36
N TRP A 135 -6.14 13.24 -15.55
CA TRP A 135 -4.82 12.70 -15.75
C TRP A 135 -4.19 13.23 -17.03
N GLN A 136 -2.87 13.23 -17.03
CA GLN A 136 -2.09 13.62 -18.22
C GLN A 136 -0.78 12.83 -18.29
N ARG A 137 -0.29 12.67 -19.50
CA ARG A 137 1.04 12.09 -19.76
C ARG A 137 2.12 13.03 -19.23
N GLU A 138 3.05 12.47 -18.45
CA GLU A 138 4.19 13.19 -17.89
C GLU A 138 5.37 12.22 -17.80
N ASN A 139 6.52 12.54 -18.42
CA ASN A 139 7.73 11.70 -18.45
C ASN A 139 7.42 10.25 -18.86
N ASP A 140 6.61 10.06 -19.92
CA ASP A 140 6.12 8.76 -20.43
C ASP A 140 5.20 7.97 -19.46
N GLY A 141 5.09 8.37 -18.22
CA GLY A 141 4.12 7.84 -17.25
C GLY A 141 2.78 8.59 -17.28
N LEU A 142 1.95 8.35 -16.27
CA LEU A 142 0.66 8.98 -16.11
C LEU A 142 0.53 9.64 -14.74
N ARG A 143 0.37 10.97 -14.72
CA ARG A 143 0.10 11.74 -13.50
C ARG A 143 -1.39 11.93 -13.33
N ILE A 144 -1.92 11.60 -12.15
CA ILE A 144 -3.34 11.74 -11.79
C ILE A 144 -3.51 12.89 -10.82
N TYR A 145 -4.51 13.74 -11.08
CA TYR A 145 -4.78 14.97 -10.33
C TYR A 145 -6.17 14.94 -9.70
N SER A 146 -6.27 15.47 -8.47
CA SER A 146 -7.54 15.83 -7.85
C SER A 146 -7.90 17.27 -8.20
N ASN A 147 -9.15 17.49 -8.62
CA ASN A 147 -9.72 18.80 -8.86
C ASN A 147 -10.89 19.01 -7.92
N ALA A 148 -10.85 20.08 -7.13
CA ALA A 148 -11.91 20.46 -6.22
C ALA A 148 -11.93 21.98 -6.05
N ARG A 149 -13.06 22.51 -5.64
CA ARG A 149 -13.21 23.92 -5.32
C ARG A 149 -14.06 24.08 -4.07
N ASP A 150 -13.60 24.90 -3.13
CA ASP A 150 -14.42 25.39 -2.02
C ASP A 150 -14.98 26.79 -2.37
N PRO A 151 -16.26 26.91 -2.74
CA PRO A 151 -16.85 28.22 -3.07
C PRO A 151 -16.90 29.18 -1.90
N GLN A 152 -16.76 28.67 -0.65
CA GLN A 152 -16.80 29.49 0.56
C GLN A 152 -15.40 29.89 1.04
N ASP A 153 -14.34 29.41 0.37
CA ASP A 153 -12.94 29.64 0.73
C ASP A 153 -12.62 29.31 2.21
N SER A 154 -13.36 28.36 2.80
CA SER A 154 -13.27 27.99 4.21
C SER A 154 -12.21 26.92 4.49
N SER A 155 -11.83 26.16 3.47
CA SER A 155 -10.82 25.11 3.53
C SER A 155 -9.54 25.56 2.84
N ARG A 156 -8.39 25.30 3.45
CA ARG A 156 -7.08 25.74 2.89
C ARG A 156 -6.06 24.63 2.90
N TYR A 157 -6.32 23.56 3.63
CA TYR A 157 -5.39 22.45 3.79
C TYR A 157 -6.13 21.16 3.55
N TYR A 158 -5.49 20.26 2.79
CA TYR A 158 -6.08 19.02 2.33
C TYR A 158 -5.14 17.84 2.50
N GLN A 159 -5.73 16.70 2.81
CA GLN A 159 -5.11 15.40 2.76
C GLN A 159 -5.86 14.52 1.77
N TRP A 160 -5.12 13.69 1.03
CA TRP A 160 -5.70 12.63 0.20
C TRP A 160 -5.17 11.27 0.63
N LYS A 161 -6.05 10.29 0.48
CA LYS A 161 -5.73 8.87 0.47
C LYS A 161 -6.39 8.27 -0.77
N TYR A 162 -5.87 7.17 -1.28
CA TYR A 162 -6.53 6.45 -2.35
C TYR A 162 -6.38 4.94 -2.18
N GLU A 163 -7.33 4.23 -2.78
CA GLU A 163 -7.27 2.81 -3.08
C GLU A 163 -7.17 2.68 -4.60
N GLU A 164 -6.13 2.06 -5.09
CA GLU A 164 -5.98 1.75 -6.50
C GLU A 164 -6.22 0.26 -6.75
N THR A 165 -6.90 -0.05 -7.85
CA THR A 165 -7.16 -1.42 -8.29
C THR A 165 -6.89 -1.51 -9.78
N TRP A 166 -6.22 -2.56 -10.22
CA TRP A 166 -5.98 -2.79 -11.64
C TRP A 166 -6.23 -4.24 -12.04
N GLU A 167 -6.65 -4.41 -13.29
CA GLU A 167 -6.88 -5.70 -13.90
C GLU A 167 -5.57 -6.25 -14.47
N ILE A 168 -5.28 -7.50 -14.18
CA ILE A 168 -4.09 -8.23 -14.60
C ILE A 168 -4.51 -9.36 -15.54
N HIS A 169 -3.88 -9.44 -16.71
CA HIS A 169 -3.97 -10.61 -17.56
C HIS A 169 -2.66 -11.40 -17.54
N SER A 170 -2.75 -12.72 -17.49
CA SER A 170 -1.60 -13.57 -17.78
C SER A 170 -1.21 -13.41 -19.25
N ALA A 171 0.09 -13.53 -19.57
CA ALA A 171 0.55 -13.46 -20.94
C ALA A 171 0.01 -14.63 -21.79
N PHE A 172 -0.12 -15.79 -21.17
CA PHE A 172 -0.59 -17.01 -21.84
C PHE A 172 -1.82 -17.60 -21.12
N PHE A 173 -2.74 -18.14 -21.90
CA PHE A 173 -3.78 -19.00 -21.39
C PHE A 173 -3.20 -20.36 -20.99
N THR A 174 -3.82 -21.03 -20.04
CA THR A 174 -3.40 -22.38 -19.66
C THR A 174 -4.60 -23.33 -19.61
N SER A 175 -4.49 -24.49 -20.29
CA SER A 175 -5.47 -25.58 -20.23
C SER A 175 -4.89 -26.88 -19.73
N ILE A 176 -3.55 -26.97 -19.57
CA ILE A 176 -2.86 -28.20 -19.17
C ILE A 176 -1.98 -27.96 -17.93
N LYS A 177 -1.66 -29.05 -17.24
CA LYS A 177 -0.82 -29.04 -16.04
C LYS A 177 -0.03 -30.34 -15.91
N TYR A 178 1.13 -30.27 -15.25
CA TYR A 178 1.85 -31.47 -14.81
C TYR A 178 1.11 -32.16 -13.66
N VAL A 179 1.13 -33.47 -13.68
CA VAL A 179 0.76 -34.35 -12.55
C VAL A 179 2.04 -34.80 -11.86
N ARG A 180 2.11 -34.67 -10.56
CA ARG A 180 3.28 -35.07 -9.75
C ARG A 180 2.94 -36.24 -8.84
N ASP A 181 3.90 -37.15 -8.64
CA ASP A 181 3.83 -38.20 -7.63
C ASP A 181 4.10 -37.55 -6.25
N THR A 182 3.07 -37.04 -5.61
CA THR A 182 3.16 -36.37 -4.30
C THR A 182 3.41 -37.33 -3.15
N ILE A 183 3.32 -38.67 -3.38
CA ILE A 183 3.42 -39.69 -2.34
C ILE A 183 4.86 -40.17 -2.18
N ARG A 184 5.62 -40.28 -3.28
CA ARG A 184 6.95 -40.91 -3.27
C ARG A 184 8.10 -39.96 -3.57
N THR A 185 8.09 -39.33 -4.75
CA THR A 185 9.28 -38.62 -5.27
C THR A 185 9.05 -37.17 -5.58
N ASN A 186 7.77 -36.72 -5.63
CA ASN A 186 7.37 -35.42 -6.17
C ASN A 186 7.79 -35.19 -7.64
N ASP A 187 8.21 -36.27 -8.35
CA ASP A 187 8.52 -36.20 -9.77
C ASP A 187 7.27 -36.00 -10.61
N VAL A 188 7.44 -35.38 -11.78
CA VAL A 188 6.38 -35.28 -12.76
C VAL A 188 6.22 -36.65 -13.44
N ILE A 189 4.97 -37.13 -13.46
CA ILE A 189 4.61 -38.43 -13.98
C ILE A 189 3.69 -38.37 -15.22
N ASP A 190 3.02 -37.23 -15.45
CA ASP A 190 2.09 -37.05 -16.55
C ASP A 190 1.82 -35.57 -16.85
N LEU A 191 1.18 -35.30 -18.00
CA LEU A 191 0.65 -34.01 -18.45
C LEU A 191 -0.83 -34.16 -18.80
N VAL A 192 -1.70 -33.45 -18.12
CA VAL A 192 -3.16 -33.59 -18.27
C VAL A 192 -3.83 -32.24 -18.46
N TYR A 193 -5.05 -32.23 -18.98
CA TYR A 193 -5.89 -31.04 -19.00
C TYR A 193 -6.29 -30.63 -17.57
N ARG A 194 -6.36 -29.33 -17.33
CA ARG A 194 -6.80 -28.77 -16.05
C ARG A 194 -8.29 -28.95 -15.82
N ARG A 195 -9.09 -28.92 -16.89
CA ARG A 195 -10.54 -28.98 -16.89
C ARG A 195 -11.04 -30.13 -17.78
N PRO A 196 -12.16 -30.78 -17.40
CA PRO A 196 -12.72 -31.84 -18.21
C PRO A 196 -13.21 -31.39 -19.59
N ASP A 197 -13.60 -30.13 -19.74
CA ASP A 197 -14.06 -29.51 -20.99
C ASP A 197 -12.91 -29.13 -21.95
N LEU A 198 -11.66 -29.42 -21.57
CA LEU A 198 -10.42 -29.14 -22.29
C LEU A 198 -10.16 -27.66 -22.56
N ASN A 199 -11.00 -26.76 -22.06
CA ASN A 199 -10.85 -25.30 -22.24
C ASN A 199 -9.73 -24.71 -21.37
N ALA A 200 -9.28 -23.53 -21.73
CA ALA A 200 -8.36 -22.75 -20.90
C ALA A 200 -8.98 -22.41 -19.54
N ASP A 201 -8.15 -22.43 -18.51
CA ASP A 201 -8.56 -22.07 -17.16
C ASP A 201 -8.57 -20.54 -17.01
N THR A 202 -9.74 -19.96 -17.20
CA THR A 202 -9.93 -18.50 -17.12
C THR A 202 -9.69 -17.93 -15.72
N THR A 203 -9.71 -18.77 -14.67
CA THR A 203 -9.44 -18.36 -13.29
C THR A 203 -7.97 -18.03 -13.05
N LEU A 204 -7.09 -18.47 -13.93
CA LEU A 204 -5.64 -18.19 -13.91
C LEU A 204 -5.24 -17.08 -14.89
N TYR A 205 -6.17 -16.62 -15.75
CA TYR A 205 -5.88 -15.66 -16.78
C TYR A 205 -6.18 -14.23 -16.37
N LYS A 206 -7.30 -14.00 -15.68
CA LYS A 206 -7.81 -12.67 -15.33
C LYS A 206 -7.89 -12.50 -13.83
N CYS A 207 -7.15 -11.54 -13.31
CA CYS A 207 -7.05 -11.22 -11.88
C CYS A 207 -7.14 -9.71 -11.65
N TRP A 208 -7.24 -9.33 -10.37
CA TRP A 208 -7.21 -7.94 -9.91
C TRP A 208 -6.25 -7.81 -8.74
N ASN A 209 -5.52 -6.72 -8.70
CA ASN A 209 -4.72 -6.36 -7.54
C ASN A 209 -5.20 -5.02 -6.98
N THR A 210 -5.20 -4.88 -5.66
CA THR A 210 -5.64 -3.68 -4.96
C THR A 210 -4.59 -3.26 -3.94
N LEU A 211 -4.22 -1.96 -3.97
CA LEU A 211 -3.30 -1.35 -3.02
C LEU A 211 -3.88 -0.05 -2.49
N ASN A 212 -3.60 0.24 -1.23
CA ASN A 212 -3.86 1.54 -0.64
C ASN A 212 -2.62 2.44 -0.74
N SER A 213 -2.85 3.77 -0.80
CA SER A 213 -1.76 4.73 -0.72
C SER A 213 -0.96 4.56 0.57
N SER A 214 0.36 4.50 0.45
CA SER A 214 1.30 4.42 1.59
C SER A 214 1.96 5.75 1.90
N SER A 215 1.99 6.68 0.95
CA SER A 215 2.56 8.02 1.12
C SER A 215 1.56 9.01 1.72
N ILE A 216 2.07 10.01 2.43
CA ILE A 216 1.28 11.13 2.96
C ILE A 216 1.11 12.18 1.87
N ILE A 217 -0.10 12.28 1.30
CA ILE A 217 -0.43 13.20 0.22
C ILE A 217 -1.12 14.42 0.80
N LEU A 218 -0.46 15.57 0.70
CA LEU A 218 -0.92 16.84 1.27
C LEU A 218 -0.94 17.93 0.22
N GLY A 219 -1.86 18.87 0.39
CA GLY A 219 -1.91 20.09 -0.38
C GLY A 219 -2.42 21.27 0.41
N SER A 220 -2.06 22.47 -0.05
CA SER A 220 -2.51 23.72 0.53
C SER A 220 -2.83 24.74 -0.57
N THR A 221 -3.95 25.42 -0.40
CA THR A 221 -4.38 26.56 -1.22
C THR A 221 -4.20 27.90 -0.50
N GLU A 222 -3.51 27.90 0.66
CA GLU A 222 -3.32 29.07 1.50
C GLU A 222 -2.72 30.28 0.76
N LYS A 223 -1.82 30.01 -0.19
CA LYS A 223 -1.16 31.04 -1.00
C LYS A 223 -1.97 31.51 -2.21
N LEU A 224 -3.13 30.87 -2.46
CA LEU A 224 -3.98 31.20 -3.57
C LEU A 224 -5.06 32.22 -3.14
N THR A 225 -5.52 33.02 -4.08
CA THR A 225 -6.60 34.01 -3.86
C THR A 225 -7.98 33.33 -3.67
N SER A 226 -8.13 32.11 -4.19
CA SER A 226 -9.34 31.29 -4.03
C SER A 226 -8.95 29.87 -3.73
N ASP A 227 -9.85 29.12 -3.07
CA ASP A 227 -9.64 27.71 -2.76
C ASP A 227 -9.96 26.85 -3.98
N VAL A 228 -8.98 26.74 -4.87
CA VAL A 228 -9.03 25.88 -6.07
C VAL A 228 -7.91 24.84 -5.95
N VAL A 229 -8.31 23.60 -5.81
CA VAL A 229 -7.42 22.46 -5.78
C VAL A 229 -7.17 21.93 -7.19
N TYR A 230 -5.90 21.85 -7.59
CA TYR A 230 -5.39 21.11 -8.73
C TYR A 230 -4.06 20.50 -8.33
N LEU A 231 -4.11 19.29 -7.77
CA LEU A 231 -2.93 18.70 -7.13
C LEU A 231 -2.70 17.25 -7.60
N PRO A 232 -1.44 16.86 -7.87
CA PRO A 232 -1.10 15.50 -8.22
C PRO A 232 -1.25 14.60 -7.01
N VAL A 233 -1.97 13.48 -7.17
CA VAL A 233 -2.25 12.51 -6.10
C VAL A 233 -1.59 11.16 -6.34
N GLN A 234 -1.32 10.80 -7.61
CA GLN A 234 -0.68 9.53 -7.97
C GLN A 234 0.12 9.70 -9.26
N TYR A 235 1.21 8.94 -9.37
CA TYR A 235 1.98 8.77 -10.60
C TYR A 235 2.10 7.28 -10.93
N ILE A 236 1.70 6.91 -12.13
CA ILE A 236 1.87 5.56 -12.66
C ILE A 236 3.08 5.58 -13.58
N GLU A 237 4.09 4.77 -13.24
CA GLU A 237 5.35 4.67 -13.99
C GLU A 237 5.12 4.21 -15.43
N PRO A 238 5.98 4.62 -16.39
CA PRO A 238 5.93 4.16 -17.77
C PRO A 238 5.91 2.63 -17.83
N HIS A 239 5.16 2.08 -18.79
CA HIS A 239 5.07 0.63 -19.03
C HIS A 239 4.61 -0.19 -17.83
N SER A 240 4.01 0.44 -16.82
CA SER A 240 3.49 -0.25 -15.63
C SER A 240 2.35 -1.19 -15.96
N GLU A 241 2.34 -2.38 -15.34
CA GLU A 241 1.23 -3.32 -15.41
C GLU A 241 -0.11 -2.72 -14.96
N LYS A 242 -0.09 -1.73 -14.07
CA LYS A 242 -1.30 -1.09 -13.54
C LYS A 242 -2.23 -0.57 -14.62
N LEU A 243 -1.68 -0.14 -15.76
CA LEU A 243 -2.45 0.39 -16.89
C LEU A 243 -2.37 -0.53 -18.12
N SER A 244 -2.07 -1.82 -17.93
CA SER A 244 -2.00 -2.79 -19.03
C SER A 244 -3.38 -3.14 -19.61
N VAL A 245 -4.45 -3.05 -18.81
CA VAL A 245 -5.84 -3.37 -19.22
C VAL A 245 -6.78 -2.26 -18.76
N LEU A 246 -7.07 -2.22 -17.48
CA LEU A 246 -7.98 -1.27 -16.84
C LEU A 246 -7.48 -0.97 -15.43
N TYR A 247 -7.41 0.31 -15.11
CA TYR A 247 -7.01 0.84 -13.82
C TYR A 247 -8.16 1.60 -13.18
N SER A 248 -8.28 1.52 -11.88
CA SER A 248 -9.22 2.30 -11.08
C SER A 248 -8.52 2.96 -9.91
N ILE A 249 -8.84 4.22 -9.64
CA ILE A 249 -8.47 4.90 -8.41
C ILE A 249 -9.72 5.38 -7.69
N ASN A 250 -9.84 5.01 -6.41
CA ASN A 250 -10.87 5.50 -5.49
C ASN A 250 -10.21 6.53 -4.57
N LEU A 251 -10.34 7.78 -4.92
CA LEU A 251 -9.73 8.90 -4.21
C LEU A 251 -10.61 9.35 -3.06
N ARG A 252 -10.01 9.57 -1.90
CA ARG A 252 -10.62 10.11 -0.68
C ARG A 252 -9.95 11.42 -0.35
N GLN A 253 -10.73 12.45 -0.17
CA GLN A 253 -10.30 13.82 0.13
C GLN A 253 -10.80 14.25 1.50
N TYR A 254 -9.95 14.91 2.26
CA TYR A 254 -10.24 15.46 3.58
C TYR A 254 -9.78 16.92 3.64
N ALA A 255 -10.65 17.82 4.04
CA ALA A 255 -10.25 19.15 4.49
C ALA A 255 -9.73 18.99 5.93
N ILE A 256 -8.53 19.49 6.21
CA ILE A 256 -7.87 19.37 7.49
C ILE A 256 -7.53 20.73 8.09
N SER A 257 -7.27 20.79 9.39
CA SER A 257 -6.80 21.99 10.05
C SER A 257 -5.33 22.28 9.72
N HIS A 258 -4.91 23.53 9.90
CA HIS A 258 -3.49 23.89 9.79
C HIS A 258 -2.60 23.08 10.76
N GLY A 259 -3.10 22.83 11.99
CA GLY A 259 -2.38 22.02 12.97
C GLY A 259 -2.13 20.59 12.48
N ASN A 260 -3.18 19.93 11.93
CA ASN A 260 -3.05 18.59 11.35
C ASN A 260 -2.14 18.59 10.11
N TYR A 261 -2.25 19.60 9.26
CA TYR A 261 -1.38 19.74 8.10
C TYR A 261 0.11 19.80 8.51
N LEU A 262 0.46 20.60 9.51
CA LEU A 262 1.83 20.69 10.05
C LEU A 262 2.29 19.38 10.69
N PHE A 263 1.41 18.71 11.44
CA PHE A 263 1.67 17.39 12.02
C PHE A 263 2.00 16.36 10.91
N LEU A 264 1.16 16.27 9.90
CA LEU A 264 1.36 15.36 8.77
C LEU A 264 2.59 15.73 7.92
N GLN A 265 2.92 17.00 7.78
CA GLN A 265 4.19 17.43 7.14
C GLN A 265 5.42 16.94 7.91
N LYS A 266 5.41 17.03 9.24
CA LYS A 266 6.49 16.49 10.08
C LYS A 266 6.59 14.98 9.95
N MET A 267 5.44 14.29 10.00
CA MET A 267 5.37 12.83 9.76
C MET A 267 6.00 12.48 8.41
N LYS A 268 5.58 13.15 7.33
CA LYS A 268 6.10 12.94 5.98
C LYS A 268 7.62 13.11 5.90
N LYS A 269 8.16 14.15 6.52
CA LYS A 269 9.61 14.37 6.57
C LYS A 269 10.33 13.25 7.29
N ASN A 270 9.77 12.79 8.41
CA ASN A 270 10.39 11.73 9.22
C ASN A 270 10.26 10.33 8.64
N THR A 271 9.35 10.08 7.71
CA THR A 271 9.11 8.74 7.13
C THR A 271 9.55 8.60 5.68
N GLU A 272 9.41 9.66 4.87
CA GLU A 272 9.62 9.60 3.43
C GLU A 272 10.92 10.28 2.96
N GLN A 273 11.57 11.07 3.83
CA GLN A 273 12.75 11.87 3.49
C GLN A 273 13.99 11.48 4.30
N LEU A 274 14.03 10.26 4.85
CA LEU A 274 15.20 9.74 5.57
C LEU A 274 16.15 9.05 4.59
N GLY A 275 17.46 9.30 4.74
CA GLY A 275 18.52 8.56 4.03
C GLY A 275 19.65 9.41 3.46
N THR A 276 19.68 10.72 3.70
CA THR A 276 20.80 11.58 3.30
C THR A 276 21.59 12.10 4.50
N ILE A 277 22.89 12.38 4.28
CA ILE A 277 23.80 12.95 5.32
C ILE A 277 23.33 14.35 5.79
N PHE A 278 22.43 14.98 5.06
CA PHE A 278 21.90 16.32 5.31
C PHE A 278 20.46 16.30 5.85
N ASP A 279 19.94 15.12 6.24
CA ASP A 279 18.59 15.04 6.78
C ASP A 279 18.47 15.84 8.07
N PRO A 280 17.42 16.63 8.21
CA PRO A 280 17.16 17.33 9.45
C PRO A 280 16.96 16.29 10.56
N GLN A 281 17.49 16.59 11.76
CA GLN A 281 17.23 15.74 12.93
C GLN A 281 15.72 15.49 13.06
N PRO A 282 15.32 14.23 13.34
CA PRO A 282 13.91 13.93 13.58
C PRO A 282 13.35 14.87 14.64
N SER A 283 12.35 15.64 14.26
CA SER A 283 11.69 16.55 15.22
C SER A 283 10.69 15.75 16.03
N GLU A 284 10.54 16.10 17.31
CA GLU A 284 9.51 15.55 18.17
C GLU A 284 8.13 15.76 17.55
N ILE A 285 7.39 14.66 17.36
CA ILE A 285 6.07 14.69 16.74
C ILE A 285 5.03 14.67 17.85
N SER A 286 4.52 15.84 18.21
CA SER A 286 3.36 15.97 19.08
C SER A 286 2.12 16.25 18.24
N GLY A 287 1.05 15.46 18.49
CA GLY A 287 -0.27 15.69 17.92
C GLY A 287 -1.18 16.51 18.83
N ASN A 288 -2.48 16.22 18.77
CA ASN A 288 -3.48 16.84 19.64
C ASN A 288 -4.11 15.85 20.63
N ILE A 289 -3.41 14.75 20.93
CA ILE A 289 -3.88 13.71 21.85
C ILE A 289 -3.00 13.72 23.09
N HIS A 290 -3.62 13.69 24.25
CA HIS A 290 -2.97 13.79 25.54
C HIS A 290 -3.34 12.62 26.42
N CYS A 291 -2.38 12.09 27.19
CA CYS A 291 -2.67 11.15 28.28
C CYS A 291 -3.23 11.95 29.48
N LEU A 292 -4.44 11.59 29.91
CA LEU A 292 -5.10 12.26 31.03
C LEU A 292 -4.63 11.73 32.39
N THR A 293 -4.11 10.51 32.44
CA THR A 293 -3.62 9.83 33.64
C THR A 293 -2.13 10.04 33.89
N ASP A 294 -1.36 10.41 32.86
CA ASP A 294 0.07 10.75 32.93
C ASP A 294 0.40 11.86 31.93
N LEU A 295 0.46 13.09 32.38
CA LEU A 295 0.71 14.25 31.54
C LEU A 295 2.10 14.28 30.87
N ASN A 296 3.02 13.42 31.31
CA ASN A 296 4.35 13.29 30.71
C ASN A 296 4.41 12.20 29.62
N GLU A 297 3.36 11.41 29.47
CA GLU A 297 3.30 10.38 28.43
C GLU A 297 3.06 11.03 27.05
N THR A 298 4.00 10.84 26.14
CA THR A 298 3.86 11.29 24.75
C THR A 298 2.92 10.35 23.99
N VAL A 299 1.99 10.93 23.23
CA VAL A 299 1.08 10.22 22.32
C VAL A 299 1.33 10.69 20.90
N ILE A 300 1.41 9.76 19.96
CA ILE A 300 1.60 10.06 18.54
C ILE A 300 0.24 9.96 17.86
N GLY A 301 -0.25 11.05 17.29
CA GLY A 301 -1.50 11.06 16.55
C GLY A 301 -2.15 12.43 16.51
N PHE A 302 -2.97 12.64 15.50
CA PHE A 302 -3.78 13.85 15.36
C PHE A 302 -5.19 13.43 14.92
N ILE A 303 -6.18 13.70 15.76
CA ILE A 303 -7.59 13.37 15.47
C ILE A 303 -8.38 14.66 15.33
N GLU A 304 -9.15 14.73 14.26
CA GLU A 304 -10.10 15.81 14.04
C GLU A 304 -11.39 15.30 13.38
N ALA A 305 -12.44 16.10 13.50
CA ALA A 305 -13.74 15.83 12.89
C ALA A 305 -13.77 16.44 11.49
N THR A 306 -13.84 15.60 10.46
CA THR A 306 -13.87 16.02 9.07
C THR A 306 -14.82 15.16 8.24
N GLN A 307 -15.34 15.74 7.17
CA GLN A 307 -16.18 15.02 6.21
C GLN A 307 -15.29 14.35 5.16
N GLU A 308 -15.45 13.03 4.94
CA GLU A 308 -14.80 12.33 3.84
C GLU A 308 -15.54 12.60 2.54
N GLN A 309 -14.80 12.97 1.48
CA GLN A 309 -15.33 13.01 0.11
C GLN A 309 -14.65 11.94 -0.73
N VAL A 310 -15.43 11.15 -1.45
CA VAL A 310 -14.94 9.98 -2.18
C VAL A 310 -15.34 10.07 -3.64
N ARG A 311 -14.41 9.78 -4.54
CA ARG A 311 -14.68 9.65 -5.97
C ARG A 311 -13.84 8.56 -6.60
N ARG A 312 -14.47 7.68 -7.37
CA ARG A 312 -13.81 6.62 -8.14
C ARG A 312 -13.85 6.96 -9.63
N VAL A 313 -12.73 6.70 -10.30
CA VAL A 313 -12.64 6.75 -11.76
C VAL A 313 -11.96 5.50 -12.31
N PHE A 314 -12.22 5.23 -13.59
CA PHE A 314 -11.60 4.15 -14.35
C PHE A 314 -10.82 4.74 -15.51
N ILE A 315 -9.62 4.21 -15.74
CA ILE A 315 -8.70 4.63 -16.80
C ILE A 315 -8.39 3.41 -17.65
N TYR A 316 -8.82 3.43 -18.91
CA TYR A 316 -8.68 2.31 -19.83
C TYR A 316 -7.35 2.38 -20.59
N ASN A 317 -6.67 1.25 -20.76
CA ASN A 317 -5.46 1.16 -21.58
C ASN A 317 -5.69 1.68 -23.01
N SER A 318 -6.89 1.49 -23.57
CA SER A 318 -7.25 1.97 -24.90
C SER A 318 -7.11 3.50 -25.10
N GLN A 319 -7.02 4.27 -24.02
CA GLN A 319 -6.73 5.70 -24.05
C GLN A 319 -5.24 6.01 -24.27
N PHE A 320 -4.38 4.98 -24.16
CA PHE A 320 -2.93 5.07 -24.23
C PHE A 320 -2.36 3.94 -25.14
N PRO A 321 -2.59 3.99 -26.43
CA PRO A 321 -2.18 2.91 -27.35
C PRO A 321 -0.66 2.66 -27.38
N ASP A 322 0.12 3.64 -26.95
CA ASP A 322 1.57 3.62 -26.84
C ASP A 322 2.09 3.25 -25.43
N TRP A 323 1.22 2.73 -24.54
CA TRP A 323 1.62 2.41 -23.16
C TRP A 323 2.74 1.37 -23.07
N GLY A 324 2.73 0.37 -23.98
CA GLY A 324 3.86 -0.54 -24.20
C GLY A 324 4.20 -1.42 -22.99
N TYR A 325 3.21 -1.88 -22.22
CA TYR A 325 3.46 -2.89 -21.17
C TYR A 325 3.83 -4.22 -21.82
N GLU A 326 5.00 -4.75 -21.47
CA GLU A 326 5.47 -6.06 -21.89
C GLU A 326 5.83 -6.91 -20.67
N PRO A 327 5.16 -8.05 -20.45
CA PRO A 327 5.43 -8.91 -19.30
C PRO A 327 6.77 -9.67 -19.37
N GLY A 328 7.52 -9.56 -20.47
CA GLY A 328 8.80 -10.25 -20.68
C GLY A 328 8.67 -11.78 -20.77
N CYS A 329 7.50 -12.28 -21.13
CA CYS A 329 7.19 -13.70 -21.15
C CYS A 329 7.63 -14.37 -22.46
N VAL A 330 8.26 -15.54 -22.34
CA VAL A 330 8.69 -16.36 -23.48
C VAL A 330 7.98 -17.71 -23.42
N GLU A 331 7.49 -18.14 -24.56
CA GLU A 331 6.86 -19.46 -24.73
C GLU A 331 7.70 -20.36 -25.64
N VAL A 332 7.87 -21.61 -25.25
CA VAL A 332 8.63 -22.61 -25.99
C VAL A 332 7.80 -23.87 -26.19
N ILE A 333 8.09 -24.64 -27.27
CA ILE A 333 7.41 -25.90 -27.55
C ILE A 333 8.24 -27.08 -27.02
N ARG A 334 7.55 -28.07 -26.42
CA ARG A 334 8.16 -29.30 -25.90
C ARG A 334 7.34 -30.53 -26.32
N ASP A 335 8.03 -31.65 -26.43
CA ASP A 335 7.40 -32.95 -26.72
C ASP A 335 6.80 -33.53 -25.42
N ASN A 336 5.61 -34.10 -25.51
CA ASN A 336 4.98 -34.80 -24.41
C ASN A 336 5.44 -36.25 -24.33
N ASN A 337 6.68 -36.44 -23.90
CA ASN A 337 7.19 -37.75 -23.50
C ASN A 337 7.82 -37.63 -22.08
N LEU A 338 7.85 -38.74 -21.34
CA LEU A 338 8.20 -38.75 -19.94
C LEU A 338 9.61 -38.19 -19.67
N ASP A 339 10.58 -38.46 -20.55
CA ASP A 339 11.95 -37.96 -20.40
C ASP A 339 12.04 -36.46 -20.60
N SER A 340 11.34 -35.91 -21.60
CA SER A 340 11.25 -34.48 -21.85
C SER A 340 10.55 -33.78 -20.69
N ILE A 341 9.43 -34.30 -20.23
CA ILE A 341 8.67 -33.72 -19.09
C ILE A 341 9.52 -33.69 -17.83
N LYS A 342 10.15 -34.80 -17.46
CA LYS A 342 11.01 -34.87 -16.28
C LYS A 342 12.19 -33.91 -16.35
N LYS A 343 12.79 -33.78 -17.54
CA LYS A 343 13.93 -32.90 -17.76
C LYS A 343 13.60 -31.42 -17.57
N TYR A 344 12.43 -30.99 -18.01
CA TYR A 344 12.07 -29.56 -18.06
C TYR A 344 11.04 -29.11 -17.02
N ALA A 345 10.43 -30.03 -16.26
CA ALA A 345 9.35 -29.70 -15.32
C ALA A 345 9.78 -28.89 -14.09
N SER A 346 11.08 -28.74 -13.84
CA SER A 346 11.61 -27.79 -12.83
C SER A 346 11.59 -26.35 -13.31
N ASP A 347 11.77 -26.12 -14.64
CA ASP A 347 12.08 -24.82 -15.19
C ASP A 347 11.01 -24.31 -16.16
N LEU A 348 10.09 -25.19 -16.59
CA LEU A 348 9.04 -24.85 -17.54
C LEU A 348 7.67 -25.24 -17.02
N TYR A 349 6.69 -24.38 -17.25
CA TYR A 349 5.31 -24.53 -16.87
C TYR A 349 4.44 -24.67 -18.12
N PRO A 350 3.65 -25.77 -18.27
CA PRO A 350 2.88 -26.02 -19.48
C PRO A 350 1.68 -25.08 -19.58
N THR A 351 1.38 -24.62 -20.78
CA THR A 351 0.31 -23.67 -21.06
C THR A 351 -0.82 -24.31 -21.85
N LEU A 352 -0.60 -24.58 -23.13
CA LEU A 352 -1.61 -25.13 -24.06
C LEU A 352 -1.03 -26.31 -24.86
N PRO A 353 -1.88 -27.24 -25.34
CA PRO A 353 -1.47 -28.19 -26.34
C PRO A 353 -1.07 -27.46 -27.63
N GLU A 354 0.07 -27.83 -28.23
CA GLU A 354 0.46 -27.37 -29.56
C GLU A 354 -0.08 -28.33 -30.64
N SER A 355 0.02 -29.65 -30.38
CA SER A 355 -0.51 -30.68 -31.28
C SER A 355 -0.99 -31.87 -30.51
N LEU A 356 -1.96 -32.59 -31.11
CA LEU A 356 -2.53 -33.79 -30.57
C LEU A 356 -2.08 -35.03 -31.40
N ASP A 357 -2.09 -36.18 -30.78
CA ASP A 357 -1.91 -37.45 -31.48
C ASP A 357 -3.24 -37.91 -32.17
N PRO A 358 -3.24 -38.94 -32.98
CA PRO A 358 -4.44 -39.44 -33.67
C PRO A 358 -5.56 -39.91 -32.74
N PHE A 359 -5.28 -40.14 -31.46
CA PHE A 359 -6.21 -40.59 -30.44
C PHE A 359 -6.69 -39.47 -29.51
N GLY A 360 -6.28 -38.21 -29.79
CA GLY A 360 -6.63 -37.02 -29.01
C GLY A 360 -5.74 -36.77 -27.80
N GLY A 361 -4.65 -37.51 -27.59
CA GLY A 361 -3.63 -37.28 -26.58
C GLY A 361 -2.77 -36.10 -26.96
N ILE A 362 -2.24 -35.39 -25.95
CA ILE A 362 -1.30 -34.25 -26.16
C ILE A 362 0.01 -34.82 -26.68
N LYS A 363 0.44 -34.42 -27.90
CA LYS A 363 1.67 -34.86 -28.53
C LYS A 363 2.79 -33.86 -28.22
N ARG A 364 2.53 -32.56 -28.36
CA ARG A 364 3.43 -31.45 -28.06
C ARG A 364 2.67 -30.35 -27.35
N PHE A 365 3.37 -29.58 -26.57
CA PHE A 365 2.76 -28.49 -25.78
C PHE A 365 3.62 -27.25 -25.73
N PHE A 366 2.98 -26.12 -25.54
CA PHE A 366 3.62 -24.87 -25.19
C PHE A 366 3.93 -24.82 -23.70
N ALA A 367 5.04 -24.19 -23.34
CA ALA A 367 5.45 -23.98 -21.95
C ALA A 367 6.20 -22.66 -21.80
N THR A 368 6.08 -22.05 -20.65
CA THR A 368 6.80 -20.82 -20.27
C THR A 368 7.77 -21.09 -19.13
N ASN A 369 8.83 -20.29 -19.06
CA ASN A 369 9.83 -20.38 -17.98
C ASN A 369 9.45 -19.60 -16.72
N ASP A 370 8.40 -18.79 -16.76
CA ASP A 370 7.91 -18.05 -15.61
C ASP A 370 6.44 -18.34 -15.36
N ARG A 371 6.15 -18.79 -14.15
CA ARG A 371 4.79 -19.10 -13.72
C ARG A 371 3.89 -17.86 -13.71
N ASN A 372 4.42 -16.67 -13.45
CA ASN A 372 3.69 -15.42 -13.51
C ASN A 372 3.09 -15.14 -14.90
N CYS A 373 3.67 -15.73 -15.95
CA CYS A 373 3.21 -15.56 -17.32
C CYS A 373 1.91 -16.31 -17.63
N MET A 374 1.52 -17.29 -16.81
CA MET A 374 0.37 -18.14 -17.05
C MET A 374 -0.60 -18.23 -15.86
N ASP A 375 -0.25 -17.62 -14.74
CA ASP A 375 -1.02 -17.69 -13.49
C ASP A 375 -1.05 -16.29 -12.83
N CYS A 376 -2.09 -15.52 -13.16
CA CYS A 376 -2.27 -14.18 -12.61
C CYS A 376 -2.51 -14.16 -11.10
N THR A 377 -2.90 -15.32 -10.49
CA THR A 377 -3.17 -15.40 -9.04
C THR A 377 -1.92 -15.22 -8.19
N LEU A 378 -0.74 -15.30 -8.80
CA LEU A 378 0.53 -14.99 -8.14
C LEU A 378 0.77 -13.47 -7.98
N ARG A 379 0.02 -12.64 -8.70
CA ARG A 379 0.13 -11.18 -8.71
C ARG A 379 -1.12 -10.47 -8.22
N GLY A 380 -2.24 -11.19 -8.04
CA GLY A 380 -3.51 -10.64 -7.58
C GLY A 380 -4.54 -11.72 -7.27
N GLY A 381 -5.76 -11.30 -6.91
CA GLY A 381 -6.90 -12.20 -6.70
C GLY A 381 -7.70 -12.44 -7.99
N ASN A 382 -8.27 -13.63 -8.16
CA ASN A 382 -9.12 -13.97 -9.31
C ASN A 382 -10.62 -13.68 -9.09
N GLN A 383 -10.95 -12.98 -8.01
CA GLN A 383 -12.32 -12.53 -7.75
C GLN A 383 -12.48 -11.09 -8.23
N ARG A 384 -13.42 -10.88 -9.16
CA ARG A 384 -13.75 -9.55 -9.67
C ARG A 384 -14.31 -8.69 -8.55
N PRO A 385 -13.74 -7.49 -8.31
CA PRO A 385 -14.28 -6.56 -7.32
C PRO A 385 -15.71 -6.14 -7.67
N PRO A 386 -16.63 -5.97 -6.68
CA PRO A 386 -18.04 -5.66 -6.94
C PRO A 386 -18.25 -4.34 -7.71
N PHE A 387 -17.33 -3.40 -7.59
CA PHE A 387 -17.37 -2.09 -8.26
C PHE A 387 -16.75 -2.11 -9.67
N TRP A 388 -16.19 -3.23 -10.12
CA TRP A 388 -15.51 -3.33 -11.42
C TRP A 388 -16.54 -3.37 -12.56
N PRO A 389 -16.39 -2.55 -13.66
CA PRO A 389 -17.36 -2.43 -14.74
C PRO A 389 -17.52 -3.72 -15.56
#